data_eafcb8b1008f1b86425a233e877dbfd7
#
_entry.id   eafcb8b1008f1b86425a233e877dbfd7
#
_cell.length_a   1.000
_cell.length_b   1.000
_cell.length_c   1.000
_cell.angle_alpha   90.00
_cell.angle_beta   90.00
_cell.angle_gamma   90.00
#
_symmetry.space_group_name_H-M   'P 1'
#
loop_
_entity.id
_entity.type
_entity.pdbx_description
1 polymer ?
#
loop_
_entity_poly.entity_id
_entity_poly.type
_entity_poly.pdbx_seq_one_letter_code
_entity_poly.pdbx_strand_id
1 'polypeptide(L)'
;MVTCVDLMPTMLKIAGATIPQDAVIDGFDISPYFTATEGNHRPQEFLTHFPHKHRNTLFSTFRRKDWKIIYNYASEKWELYNLKLDPFEKTNIVGKHRKVALSLAAEMVKQLDEQKASYPTSVSSGKEVKPNLGSL
;
A
#
# COMPACT_ATOMS: atom_id res chain seq x y z
N MET A 1 2.01 9.37 -8.37
CA MET A 1 0.82 8.67 -7.79
C MET A 1 0.11 9.63 -6.86
N VAL A 2 -1.22 9.74 -6.94
CA VAL A 2 -2.06 10.57 -6.06
C VAL A 2 -3.14 9.67 -5.46
N THR A 3 -3.51 9.90 -4.20
CA THR A 3 -4.50 9.10 -3.47
C THR A 3 -5.48 10.01 -2.73
N CYS A 4 -6.61 9.47 -2.26
CA CYS A 4 -7.60 10.26 -1.54
C CYS A 4 -7.08 10.86 -0.21
N VAL A 5 -6.09 10.23 0.42
CA VAL A 5 -5.47 10.75 1.65
C VAL A 5 -4.68 12.05 1.42
N ASP A 6 -4.29 12.35 0.17
CA ASP A 6 -3.58 13.58 -0.20
C ASP A 6 -4.52 14.80 -0.24
N LEU A 7 -5.83 14.59 -0.33
CA LEU A 7 -6.80 15.69 -0.47
C LEU A 7 -6.82 16.59 0.77
N MET A 8 -6.84 16.02 1.97
CA MET A 8 -6.93 16.79 3.21
C MET A 8 -5.72 17.73 3.39
N PRO A 9 -4.46 17.28 3.38
CA PRO A 9 -3.33 18.18 3.53
C PRO A 9 -3.24 19.21 2.41
N THR A 10 -3.66 18.86 1.19
CA THR A 10 -3.70 19.79 0.06
C THR A 10 -4.73 20.89 0.27
N MET A 11 -5.95 20.55 0.68
CA MET A 11 -7.00 21.55 0.94
C MET A 11 -6.63 22.47 2.09
N LEU A 12 -6.07 21.93 3.17
CA LEU A 12 -5.57 22.75 4.29
C LEU A 12 -4.49 23.72 3.85
N LYS A 13 -3.56 23.25 3.02
CA LYS A 13 -2.50 24.12 2.48
C LYS A 13 -3.04 25.23 1.60
N ILE A 14 -3.97 24.92 0.70
CA ILE A 14 -4.61 25.91 -0.19
C ILE A 14 -5.42 26.94 0.63
N ALA A 15 -6.09 26.50 1.68
CA ALA A 15 -6.84 27.36 2.59
C ALA A 15 -5.96 28.21 3.53
N GLY A 16 -4.64 28.03 3.50
CA GLY A 16 -3.73 28.71 4.43
C GLY A 16 -3.84 28.21 5.87
N ALA A 17 -4.47 27.07 6.10
CA ALA A 17 -4.62 26.48 7.41
C ALA A 17 -3.35 25.75 7.85
N THR A 18 -3.08 25.79 9.15
CA THR A 18 -1.94 25.10 9.75
C THR A 18 -2.37 23.69 10.20
N ILE A 19 -1.61 22.70 9.80
CA ILE A 19 -1.76 21.35 10.32
C ILE A 19 -1.12 21.29 11.71
N PRO A 20 -1.82 20.81 12.76
CA PRO A 20 -1.22 20.63 14.08
C PRO A 20 0.00 19.72 14.01
N GLN A 21 1.05 20.06 14.77
CA GLN A 21 2.33 19.33 14.73
C GLN A 21 2.23 17.88 15.25
N ASP A 22 1.23 17.61 16.08
CA ASP A 22 0.92 16.31 16.65
C ASP A 22 -0.05 15.48 15.80
N ALA A 23 -0.57 16.05 14.71
CA ALA A 23 -1.46 15.33 13.80
C ALA A 23 -0.68 14.36 12.91
N VAL A 24 -1.06 13.09 12.96
CA VAL A 24 -0.54 12.07 12.04
C VAL A 24 -1.32 12.15 10.73
N ILE A 25 -0.64 12.49 9.65
CA ILE A 25 -1.23 12.63 8.32
C ILE A 25 -0.53 11.70 7.34
N ASP A 26 -1.29 10.79 6.76
CA ASP A 26 -0.77 9.80 5.78
C ASP A 26 -0.59 10.38 4.38
N GLY A 27 -1.21 11.52 4.10
CA GLY A 27 -1.19 12.17 2.79
C GLY A 27 -0.12 13.25 2.64
N PHE A 28 0.08 13.66 1.39
CA PHE A 28 1.01 14.72 1.01
C PHE A 28 0.27 15.88 0.36
N ASP A 29 0.77 17.11 0.57
CA ASP A 29 0.31 18.27 -0.19
C ASP A 29 0.70 18.10 -1.66
N ILE A 30 -0.30 17.99 -2.53
CA ILE A 30 -0.12 17.89 -3.98
C ILE A 30 -0.41 19.20 -4.71
N SER A 31 -0.67 20.31 -4.00
CA SER A 31 -0.93 21.62 -4.61
C SER A 31 0.20 22.10 -5.54
N PRO A 32 1.49 21.83 -5.28
CA PRO A 32 2.55 22.16 -6.22
C PRO A 32 2.42 21.50 -7.59
N TYR A 33 1.75 20.35 -7.69
CA TYR A 33 1.51 19.70 -8.99
C TYR A 33 0.44 20.40 -9.85
N PHE A 34 -0.32 21.34 -9.29
CA PHE A 34 -1.34 22.07 -10.05
C PHE A 34 -0.74 23.21 -10.86
N THR A 35 0.42 23.71 -10.46
CA THR A 35 1.03 24.91 -11.05
C THR A 35 2.45 24.70 -11.57
N ALA A 36 3.15 23.65 -11.13
CA ALA A 36 4.53 23.38 -11.51
C ALA A 36 4.67 22.03 -12.23
N THR A 37 5.50 22.03 -13.26
CA THR A 37 5.84 20.82 -14.02
C THR A 37 6.96 20.01 -13.38
N GLU A 38 7.68 20.57 -12.40
CA GLU A 38 8.85 19.91 -11.79
C GLU A 38 8.89 20.13 -10.28
N GLY A 39 9.44 19.16 -9.55
CA GLY A 39 10.06 19.39 -8.24
C GLY A 39 9.28 18.91 -7.03
N ASN A 40 8.17 18.20 -7.12
CA ASN A 40 7.55 17.67 -5.92
C ASN A 40 7.87 16.18 -5.75
N HIS A 41 8.61 15.87 -4.68
CA HIS A 41 9.12 14.53 -4.41
C HIS A 41 8.19 13.79 -3.43
N ARG A 42 6.96 13.48 -3.89
CA ARG A 42 6.14 12.53 -3.15
C ARG A 42 6.84 11.16 -3.11
N PRO A 43 6.89 10.49 -1.96
CA PRO A 43 7.37 9.11 -1.90
C PRO A 43 6.65 8.25 -2.93
N GLN A 44 7.41 7.45 -3.68
CA GLN A 44 6.88 6.54 -4.70
C GLN A 44 6.41 5.22 -4.07
N GLU A 45 6.07 5.25 -2.78
CA GLU A 45 5.66 4.10 -1.99
C GLU A 45 4.27 4.34 -1.42
N PHE A 46 3.48 3.28 -1.39
CA PHE A 46 2.14 3.34 -0.82
C PHE A 46 1.73 1.97 -0.27
N LEU A 47 1.45 1.95 1.04
CA LEU A 47 0.90 0.80 1.74
C LEU A 47 -0.61 0.96 1.84
N THR A 48 -1.35 -0.10 1.52
CA THR A 48 -2.77 -0.22 1.82
C THR A 48 -3.00 -1.50 2.61
N HIS A 49 -3.63 -1.38 3.76
CA HIS A 49 -4.01 -2.51 4.59
C HIS A 49 -5.52 -2.57 4.73
N PHE A 50 -6.13 -3.64 4.23
CA PHE A 50 -7.57 -3.82 4.25
C PHE A 50 -7.92 -5.21 4.82
N PRO A 51 -7.84 -5.38 6.16
CA PRO A 51 -8.05 -6.66 6.83
C PRO A 51 -9.54 -7.01 7.02
N HIS A 52 -10.45 -6.13 6.63
CA HIS A 52 -11.88 -6.30 6.85
C HIS A 52 -12.55 -6.98 5.66
N LYS A 53 -13.48 -7.88 5.94
CA LYS A 53 -14.27 -8.52 4.89
C LYS A 53 -15.22 -7.50 4.25
N HIS A 54 -14.83 -7.01 3.08
CA HIS A 54 -15.70 -6.21 2.21
C HIS A 54 -15.75 -6.88 0.84
N ARG A 55 -16.95 -7.24 0.37
CA ARG A 55 -17.15 -7.90 -0.94
C ARG A 55 -16.22 -9.10 -1.18
N ASN A 56 -15.93 -9.86 -0.13
CA ASN A 56 -15.05 -11.06 -0.16
C ASN A 56 -13.55 -10.79 -0.40
N THR A 57 -13.08 -9.59 -0.24
CA THR A 57 -11.65 -9.27 -0.37
C THR A 57 -11.06 -8.84 0.97
N LEU A 58 -9.98 -9.50 1.38
CA LEU A 58 -9.15 -9.11 2.53
C LEU A 58 -7.71 -9.12 2.02
N PHE A 59 -7.05 -7.97 2.02
CA PHE A 59 -5.74 -7.87 1.41
C PHE A 59 -4.86 -6.80 2.06
N SER A 60 -3.55 -6.94 1.87
CA SER A 60 -2.60 -5.85 1.99
C SER A 60 -1.89 -5.67 0.68
N THR A 61 -1.62 -4.43 0.31
CA THR A 61 -0.82 -4.13 -0.88
C THR A 61 0.29 -3.16 -0.53
N PHE A 62 1.42 -3.34 -1.19
CA PHE A 62 2.51 -2.39 -1.16
C PHE A 62 2.97 -2.08 -2.58
N ARG A 63 2.97 -0.80 -2.90
CA ARG A 63 3.46 -0.29 -4.18
C ARG A 63 4.73 0.48 -3.96
N ARG A 64 5.73 0.20 -4.79
CA ARG A 64 6.97 0.98 -4.91
C ARG A 64 7.27 1.22 -6.38
N LYS A 65 7.17 2.47 -6.80
CA LYS A 65 7.30 2.87 -8.22
C LYS A 65 6.33 2.10 -9.12
N ASP A 66 6.87 1.34 -10.07
CA ASP A 66 6.11 0.55 -11.04
C ASP A 66 5.67 -0.82 -10.51
N TRP A 67 6.18 -1.23 -9.35
CA TRP A 67 5.89 -2.55 -8.79
C TRP A 67 4.82 -2.48 -7.73
N LYS A 68 3.89 -3.44 -7.77
CA LYS A 68 2.86 -3.63 -6.75
C LYS A 68 2.83 -5.08 -6.32
N ILE A 69 2.93 -5.30 -5.01
CA ILE A 69 2.73 -6.61 -4.40
C ILE A 69 1.44 -6.62 -3.62
N ILE A 70 0.74 -7.74 -3.64
CA ILE A 70 -0.52 -7.97 -2.93
C ILE A 70 -0.40 -9.27 -2.13
N TYR A 71 -0.86 -9.25 -0.89
CA TYR A 71 -1.13 -10.44 -0.11
C TYR A 71 -2.63 -10.57 0.11
N ASN A 72 -3.21 -11.67 -0.35
CA ASN A 72 -4.62 -11.99 -0.15
C ASN A 72 -4.76 -12.90 1.07
N TYR A 73 -5.42 -12.42 2.12
CA TYR A 73 -5.58 -13.16 3.37
C TYR A 73 -6.52 -14.36 3.26
N ALA A 74 -7.49 -14.34 2.35
CA ALA A 74 -8.44 -15.45 2.19
C ALA A 74 -7.83 -16.65 1.49
N SER A 75 -6.95 -16.42 0.52
CA SER A 75 -6.25 -17.48 -0.22
C SER A 75 -4.84 -17.74 0.28
N GLU A 76 -4.32 -16.87 1.15
CA GLU A 76 -2.93 -16.85 1.66
C GLU A 76 -1.88 -16.84 0.52
N LYS A 77 -2.20 -16.12 -0.57
CA LYS A 77 -1.36 -16.05 -1.76
C LYS A 77 -0.83 -14.66 -2.02
N TRP A 78 0.35 -14.64 -2.62
CA TRP A 78 0.99 -13.44 -3.10
C TRP A 78 0.74 -13.22 -4.59
N GLU A 79 0.64 -11.96 -4.95
CA GLU A 79 0.56 -11.51 -6.34
C GLU A 79 1.53 -10.36 -6.55
N LEU A 80 2.21 -10.35 -7.70
CA LEU A 80 3.14 -9.28 -8.09
C LEU A 80 2.80 -8.77 -9.48
N TYR A 81 2.75 -7.47 -9.62
CA TYR A 81 2.45 -6.79 -10.88
C TYR A 81 3.48 -5.70 -11.18
N ASN A 82 3.78 -5.50 -12.46
CA ASN A 82 4.49 -4.33 -12.95
C ASN A 82 3.48 -3.38 -13.62
N LEU A 83 3.10 -2.33 -12.92
CA LEU A 83 2.02 -1.42 -13.34
C LEU A 83 2.37 -0.58 -14.58
N LYS A 84 3.66 -0.49 -14.94
CA LYS A 84 4.08 0.15 -16.19
C LYS A 84 3.79 -0.73 -17.41
N LEU A 85 3.94 -2.04 -17.27
CA LEU A 85 3.73 -3.02 -18.34
C LEU A 85 2.31 -3.59 -18.32
N ASP A 86 1.73 -3.72 -17.14
CA ASP A 86 0.39 -4.27 -16.89
C ASP A 86 -0.39 -3.37 -15.93
N PRO A 87 -0.91 -2.22 -16.40
CA PRO A 87 -1.65 -1.28 -15.56
C PRO A 87 -3.00 -1.81 -15.06
N PHE A 88 -3.49 -2.89 -15.64
CA PHE A 88 -4.76 -3.54 -15.29
C PHE A 88 -4.58 -4.78 -14.41
N GLU A 89 -3.35 -5.08 -13.97
CA GLU A 89 -3.07 -6.20 -13.04
C GLU A 89 -3.63 -7.55 -13.54
N LYS A 90 -3.51 -7.83 -14.85
CA LYS A 90 -4.07 -9.03 -15.48
C LYS A 90 -3.20 -10.28 -15.30
N THR A 91 -1.90 -10.08 -15.13
CA THR A 91 -0.95 -11.19 -15.12
C THR A 91 -0.11 -11.17 -13.85
N ASN A 92 -0.38 -12.12 -12.95
CA ASN A 92 0.47 -12.31 -11.77
C ASN A 92 1.84 -12.87 -12.18
N ILE A 93 2.91 -12.10 -11.91
CA ILE A 93 4.29 -12.45 -12.27
C ILE A 93 5.15 -12.80 -11.06
N VAL A 94 4.57 -13.09 -9.91
CA VAL A 94 5.29 -13.38 -8.65
C VAL A 94 6.32 -14.49 -8.82
N GLY A 95 5.98 -15.58 -9.53
CA GLY A 95 6.88 -16.70 -9.78
C GLY A 95 8.06 -16.36 -10.68
N LYS A 96 7.90 -15.39 -11.59
CA LYS A 96 8.97 -14.95 -12.52
C LYS A 96 9.94 -13.95 -11.89
N HIS A 97 9.50 -13.17 -10.90
CA HIS A 97 10.26 -12.08 -10.28
C HIS A 97 10.38 -12.24 -8.76
N ARG A 98 10.69 -13.47 -8.30
CA ARG A 98 10.72 -13.84 -6.88
C ARG A 98 11.59 -12.90 -6.01
N LYS A 99 12.74 -12.47 -6.49
CA LYS A 99 13.62 -11.54 -5.74
C LYS A 99 12.95 -10.19 -5.50
N VAL A 100 12.25 -9.65 -6.50
CA VAL A 100 11.50 -8.39 -6.38
C VAL A 100 10.33 -8.59 -5.41
N ALA A 101 9.59 -9.69 -5.56
CA ALA A 101 8.47 -10.03 -4.67
C ALA A 101 8.91 -10.11 -3.20
N LEU A 102 9.99 -10.84 -2.91
CA LEU A 102 10.54 -10.96 -1.55
C LEU A 102 10.93 -9.60 -0.96
N SER A 103 11.60 -8.75 -1.74
CA SER A 103 12.00 -7.41 -1.27
C SER A 103 10.81 -6.54 -0.93
N LEU A 104 9.77 -6.51 -1.78
CA LEU A 104 8.56 -5.71 -1.55
C LEU A 104 7.71 -6.28 -0.41
N ALA A 105 7.59 -7.61 -0.33
CA ALA A 105 6.84 -8.28 0.72
C ALA A 105 7.47 -8.07 2.09
N ALA A 106 8.80 -8.15 2.19
CA ALA A 106 9.52 -7.89 3.42
C ALA A 106 9.32 -6.44 3.91
N GLU A 107 9.37 -5.47 2.99
CA GLU A 107 9.11 -4.07 3.33
C GLU A 107 7.65 -3.85 3.76
N MET A 108 6.69 -4.46 3.05
CA MET A 108 5.28 -4.41 3.42
C MET A 108 5.05 -4.95 4.84
N VAL A 109 5.60 -6.13 5.16
CA VAL A 109 5.46 -6.74 6.48
C VAL A 109 6.08 -5.84 7.55
N LYS A 110 7.28 -5.31 7.30
CA LYS A 110 7.96 -4.39 8.22
C LYS A 110 7.10 -3.17 8.53
N GLN A 111 6.53 -2.51 7.51
CA GLN A 111 5.69 -1.33 7.72
C GLN A 111 4.38 -1.67 8.45
N LEU A 112 3.77 -2.84 8.16
CA LEU A 112 2.60 -3.31 8.89
C LEU A 112 2.90 -3.54 10.38
N ASP A 113 4.05 -4.13 10.70
CA ASP A 113 4.47 -4.38 12.08
C ASP A 113 4.79 -3.06 12.81
N GLU A 114 5.48 -2.12 12.17
CA GLU A 114 5.79 -0.78 12.72
C GLU A 114 4.50 0.00 13.04
N GLN A 115 3.48 -0.13 12.20
CA GLN A 115 2.17 0.51 12.40
C GLN A 115 1.25 -0.28 13.34
N LYS A 116 1.71 -1.42 13.88
CA LYS A 116 0.91 -2.31 14.73
C LYS A 116 -0.43 -2.70 14.08
N ALA A 117 -0.37 -3.04 12.79
CA ALA A 117 -1.54 -3.37 12.01
C ALA A 117 -2.31 -4.57 12.60
N SER A 118 -3.65 -4.47 12.64
CA SER A 118 -4.52 -5.57 13.05
C SER A 118 -4.75 -6.52 11.88
N TYR A 119 -4.60 -7.82 12.09
CA TYR A 119 -4.77 -8.81 11.03
C TYR A 119 -6.12 -9.52 11.13
N PRO A 120 -6.64 -10.07 10.01
CA PRO A 120 -7.85 -10.87 10.04
C PRO A 120 -7.62 -12.15 10.83
N THR A 121 -8.67 -12.61 11.52
CA THR A 121 -8.63 -13.87 12.27
C THR A 121 -9.25 -14.99 11.45
N SER A 122 -8.56 -16.12 11.34
CA SER A 122 -9.07 -17.33 10.71
C SER A 122 -10.24 -17.90 11.52
N VAL A 123 -11.37 -18.13 10.87
CA VAL A 123 -12.58 -18.70 11.49
C VAL A 123 -12.32 -20.14 11.99
N SER A 124 -11.48 -20.90 11.28
CA SER A 124 -11.20 -22.30 11.62
C SER A 124 -10.21 -22.45 12.77
N SER A 125 -9.21 -21.58 12.88
CA SER A 125 -8.14 -21.72 13.88
C SER A 125 -8.22 -20.71 15.03
N GLY A 126 -9.01 -19.65 14.90
CA GLY A 126 -9.06 -18.54 15.86
C GLY A 126 -7.78 -17.71 15.92
N LYS A 127 -6.82 -17.94 15.01
CA LYS A 127 -5.52 -17.24 14.99
C LYS A 127 -5.49 -16.14 13.93
N GLU A 128 -4.69 -15.12 14.17
CA GLU A 128 -4.41 -14.09 13.16
C GLU A 128 -3.71 -14.68 11.94
N VAL A 129 -4.14 -14.25 10.77
CA VAL A 129 -3.54 -14.62 9.49
C VAL A 129 -2.62 -13.47 9.06
N LYS A 130 -1.31 -13.69 9.19
CA LYS A 130 -0.28 -12.72 8.78
C LYS A 130 0.31 -13.08 7.41
N PRO A 131 0.82 -12.08 6.67
CA PRO A 131 1.52 -12.34 5.42
C PRO A 131 2.72 -13.28 5.64
N ASN A 132 2.71 -14.42 4.96
CA ASN A 132 3.76 -15.44 5.09
C ASN A 132 4.78 -15.31 3.94
N LEU A 133 5.98 -14.84 4.25
CA LEU A 133 7.07 -14.71 3.27
C LEU A 133 7.56 -16.07 2.75
N GLY A 134 7.38 -17.14 3.53
CA GLY A 134 7.76 -18.49 3.11
C GLY A 134 6.89 -19.06 1.97
N SER A 135 5.73 -18.46 1.70
CA SER A 135 4.85 -18.87 0.60
C SER A 135 5.12 -18.15 -0.74
N LEU A 136 6.18 -17.31 -0.79
CA LEU A 136 6.69 -16.66 -2.02
C LEU A 136 7.59 -17.57 -2.85
#